data_4230f3a009f43d922898acaa7034a157
#
_entry.id   4230f3a009f43d922898acaa7034a157
#
_cell.length_a   1.000
_cell.length_b   1.000
_cell.length_c   1.000
_cell.angle_alpha   90.00
_cell.angle_beta   90.00
_cell.angle_gamma   90.00
#
_symmetry.space_group_name_H-M   'P 1'
#
loop_
_entity.id
_entity.type
_entity.pdbx_description
1 polymer ?
#
loop_
_entity_poly.entity_id
_entity_poly.type
_entity_poly.pdbx_seq_one_letter_code
_entity_poly.pdbx_strand_id
1 'polypeptide(L)'
;MRIGIIGAGNFSSKVLEHLMAVDTLAVVGGYDSLVSDGFQSYDSLEDMLPEVDSVLVFDILYSSFASLSMVIKYGKNLYIETPGLCTNRELRNLEMLAYESGSVVQIGQKQRYYSFYDDLAKYDLTPRIMESSRFVKFNKKSTQLSVIDDLMLHDIDVTLMIANAEVKSIYSTAVGVYYKDPDVVNTRIEFYNGCVANLSASKISNKEVHQAKVFQNNTYCSIDYVNQLLKVQNNTGDEEGTGEEWGVKTTYRQAKDSDGYISMIEKEINSFYHCIQNDVEPISGISQYLQLQSVTDKIKEQLERNFTTNV
;
A
#
# COMPACT_ATOMS: atom_id res chain seq x y z
N MET A 1 -23.83 -6.96 0.80
CA MET A 1 -23.44 -5.66 1.40
C MET A 1 -23.78 -4.55 0.42
N ARG A 2 -24.52 -3.54 0.86
CA ARG A 2 -24.90 -2.37 0.02
C ARG A 2 -23.78 -1.34 0.08
N ILE A 3 -23.31 -0.91 -1.07
CA ILE A 3 -22.14 -0.02 -1.20
C ILE A 3 -22.54 1.30 -1.83
N GLY A 4 -22.15 2.41 -1.20
CA GLY A 4 -22.12 3.74 -1.78
C GLY A 4 -20.72 4.09 -2.27
N ILE A 5 -20.60 4.79 -3.38
CA ILE A 5 -19.33 5.20 -3.97
C ILE A 5 -19.23 6.70 -4.00
N ILE A 6 -18.07 7.24 -3.62
CA ILE A 6 -17.75 8.67 -3.68
C ILE A 6 -16.57 8.86 -4.62
N GLY A 7 -16.70 9.79 -5.57
CA GLY A 7 -15.61 10.15 -6.47
C GLY A 7 -15.32 9.12 -7.56
N ALA A 8 -16.32 8.39 -8.06
CA ALA A 8 -16.12 7.36 -9.08
C ALA A 8 -15.60 7.89 -10.43
N GLY A 9 -15.67 9.22 -10.67
CA GLY A 9 -15.26 9.82 -11.95
C GLY A 9 -13.79 9.66 -12.33
N ASN A 10 -12.91 9.46 -11.36
CA ASN A 10 -11.49 9.19 -11.57
C ASN A 10 -11.16 7.69 -11.61
N PHE A 11 -12.14 6.86 -11.32
CA PHE A 11 -11.99 5.41 -11.28
C PHE A 11 -12.15 4.84 -12.69
N SER A 12 -11.30 3.89 -13.08
CA SER A 12 -11.48 3.30 -14.39
C SER A 12 -12.83 2.56 -14.44
N SER A 13 -13.60 2.75 -15.50
CA SER A 13 -14.87 2.05 -15.72
C SER A 13 -14.77 0.53 -15.50
N LYS A 14 -13.62 -0.04 -15.83
CA LYS A 14 -13.32 -1.46 -15.62
C LYS A 14 -13.33 -1.88 -14.16
N VAL A 15 -12.78 -1.09 -13.25
CA VAL A 15 -12.79 -1.44 -11.81
C VAL A 15 -14.21 -1.39 -11.27
N LEU A 16 -14.98 -0.41 -11.70
CA LEU A 16 -16.40 -0.31 -11.34
C LEU A 16 -17.21 -1.50 -11.87
N GLU A 17 -17.02 -1.88 -13.14
CA GLU A 17 -17.62 -3.08 -13.75
C GLU A 17 -17.28 -4.34 -12.95
N HIS A 18 -16.03 -4.49 -12.49
CA HIS A 18 -15.61 -5.61 -11.67
C HIS A 18 -16.24 -5.61 -10.28
N LEU A 19 -16.34 -4.45 -9.62
CA LEU A 19 -17.02 -4.34 -8.33
C LEU A 19 -18.51 -4.70 -8.44
N MET A 20 -19.15 -4.32 -9.55
CA MET A 20 -20.54 -4.67 -9.84
C MET A 20 -20.75 -6.15 -10.15
N ALA A 21 -19.72 -6.83 -10.65
CA ALA A 21 -19.76 -8.25 -10.97
C ALA A 21 -19.55 -9.15 -9.73
N VAL A 22 -19.22 -8.57 -8.56
CA VAL A 22 -19.06 -9.34 -7.32
C VAL A 22 -20.43 -9.58 -6.69
N ASP A 23 -20.94 -10.79 -6.75
CA ASP A 23 -22.29 -11.19 -6.26
C ASP A 23 -22.58 -10.79 -4.82
N THR A 24 -21.57 -10.66 -3.97
CA THR A 24 -21.71 -10.31 -2.54
C THR A 24 -21.82 -8.79 -2.30
N LEU A 25 -21.58 -7.97 -3.32
CA LEU A 25 -21.57 -6.52 -3.26
C LEU A 25 -22.70 -5.95 -4.13
N ALA A 26 -23.57 -5.15 -3.53
CA ALA A 26 -24.61 -4.43 -4.25
C ALA A 26 -24.25 -2.94 -4.27
N VAL A 27 -23.75 -2.45 -5.40
CA VAL A 27 -23.50 -1.02 -5.57
C VAL A 27 -24.86 -0.32 -5.75
N VAL A 28 -25.24 0.47 -4.75
CA VAL A 28 -26.55 1.15 -4.71
C VAL A 28 -26.51 2.42 -5.53
N GLY A 29 -25.43 3.20 -5.41
CA GLY A 29 -25.29 4.45 -6.11
C GLY A 29 -24.05 5.24 -5.68
N GLY A 30 -23.96 6.48 -6.11
CA GLY A 30 -22.81 7.32 -5.79
C GLY A 30 -23.16 8.77 -5.53
N TYR A 31 -22.32 9.41 -4.75
CA TYR A 31 -22.31 10.84 -4.52
C TYR A 31 -21.10 11.45 -5.26
N ASP A 32 -21.38 12.55 -5.98
CA ASP A 32 -20.38 13.30 -6.77
C ASP A 32 -19.55 12.41 -7.74
N SER A 33 -20.21 11.43 -8.29
CA SER A 33 -19.66 10.54 -9.30
C SER A 33 -20.21 10.92 -10.67
N LEU A 34 -19.33 10.95 -11.69
CA LEU A 34 -19.77 10.91 -13.09
C LEU A 34 -20.40 9.55 -13.33
N VAL A 35 -21.70 9.50 -13.21
CA VAL A 35 -22.49 8.28 -13.19
C VAL A 35 -22.55 7.67 -14.58
N SER A 36 -22.16 6.42 -14.74
CA SER A 36 -22.54 5.61 -15.89
C SER A 36 -24.01 5.22 -15.79
N ASP A 37 -24.68 5.01 -16.91
CA ASP A 37 -26.08 4.62 -16.98
C ASP A 37 -26.37 3.44 -16.02
N GLY A 38 -27.33 3.63 -15.12
CA GLY A 38 -27.79 2.60 -14.19
C GLY A 38 -27.41 2.82 -12.72
N PHE A 39 -26.66 3.86 -12.37
CA PHE A 39 -26.37 4.24 -10.99
C PHE A 39 -27.35 5.26 -10.43
N GLN A 40 -27.78 5.08 -9.18
CA GLN A 40 -28.48 6.11 -8.46
C GLN A 40 -27.48 7.22 -8.08
N SER A 41 -27.79 8.47 -8.49
CA SER A 41 -27.03 9.64 -8.03
C SER A 41 -27.71 10.22 -6.80
N TYR A 42 -26.93 10.57 -5.79
CA TYR A 42 -27.39 11.25 -4.59
C TYR A 42 -26.92 12.71 -4.60
N ASP A 43 -27.78 13.61 -4.15
CA ASP A 43 -27.46 15.05 -4.11
C ASP A 43 -26.54 15.39 -2.91
N SER A 44 -26.58 14.56 -1.87
CA SER A 44 -25.73 14.73 -0.68
C SER A 44 -25.24 13.38 -0.13
N LEU A 45 -24.20 13.45 0.68
CA LEU A 45 -23.71 12.29 1.41
C LEU A 45 -24.75 11.80 2.44
N GLU A 46 -25.45 12.73 3.08
CA GLU A 46 -26.51 12.47 4.03
C GLU A 46 -27.67 11.66 3.45
N ASP A 47 -28.02 11.90 2.18
CA ASP A 47 -29.08 11.16 1.49
C ASP A 47 -28.65 9.73 1.14
N MET A 48 -27.37 9.52 0.84
CA MET A 48 -26.82 8.21 0.50
C MET A 48 -26.63 7.29 1.72
N LEU A 49 -26.18 7.85 2.85
CA LEU A 49 -25.75 7.06 4.01
C LEU A 49 -26.82 6.12 4.59
N PRO A 50 -28.12 6.47 4.66
CA PRO A 50 -29.16 5.54 5.12
C PRO A 50 -29.35 4.31 4.23
N GLU A 51 -29.01 4.41 2.95
CA GLU A 51 -29.26 3.37 1.94
C GLU A 51 -28.12 2.35 1.82
N VAL A 52 -26.96 2.61 2.44
CA VAL A 52 -25.75 1.81 2.28
C VAL A 52 -25.25 1.21 3.60
N ASP A 53 -24.45 0.15 3.52
CA ASP A 53 -23.80 -0.49 4.66
C ASP A 53 -22.32 -0.05 4.76
N SER A 54 -21.75 0.32 3.61
CA SER A 54 -20.36 0.74 3.48
C SER A 54 -20.19 1.81 2.40
N VAL A 55 -19.16 2.63 2.55
CA VAL A 55 -18.80 3.69 1.59
C VAL A 55 -17.38 3.46 1.09
N LEU A 56 -17.19 3.52 -0.23
CA LEU A 56 -15.90 3.50 -0.89
C LEU A 56 -15.56 4.89 -1.41
N VAL A 57 -14.46 5.49 -0.96
CA VAL A 57 -14.00 6.82 -1.36
C VAL A 57 -12.78 6.69 -2.27
N PHE A 58 -12.93 7.02 -3.55
CA PHE A 58 -11.90 6.89 -4.58
C PHE A 58 -11.28 8.22 -5.01
N ASP A 59 -11.84 9.34 -4.61
CA ASP A 59 -11.30 10.65 -4.93
C ASP A 59 -10.78 11.36 -3.68
N ILE A 60 -9.53 11.80 -3.74
CA ILE A 60 -8.88 12.55 -2.68
C ILE A 60 -9.64 13.81 -2.27
N LEU A 61 -10.35 14.46 -3.21
CA LEU A 61 -11.12 15.68 -2.95
C LEU A 61 -12.26 15.46 -1.96
N TYR A 62 -12.74 14.23 -1.82
CA TYR A 62 -13.82 13.85 -0.90
C TYR A 62 -13.31 13.16 0.36
N SER A 63 -12.01 12.98 0.52
CA SER A 63 -11.40 12.37 1.70
C SER A 63 -11.10 13.38 2.81
N SER A 64 -11.96 14.40 2.99
CA SER A 64 -11.85 15.35 4.11
C SER A 64 -12.26 14.69 5.43
N PHE A 65 -11.70 15.15 6.54
CA PHE A 65 -12.11 14.68 7.88
C PHE A 65 -13.61 14.81 8.12
N ALA A 66 -14.23 15.89 7.65
CA ALA A 66 -15.67 16.10 7.78
C ALA A 66 -16.48 15.01 7.10
N SER A 67 -16.19 14.73 5.83
CA SER A 67 -16.87 13.69 5.05
C SER A 67 -16.65 12.29 5.63
N LEU A 68 -15.41 11.93 5.94
CA LEU A 68 -15.06 10.62 6.46
C LEU A 68 -15.65 10.38 7.86
N SER A 69 -15.58 11.40 8.75
CA SER A 69 -16.18 11.30 10.07
C SER A 69 -17.70 11.19 10.05
N MET A 70 -18.35 11.79 9.04
CA MET A 70 -19.78 11.63 8.84
C MET A 70 -20.14 10.18 8.52
N VAL A 71 -19.45 9.54 7.58
CA VAL A 71 -19.65 8.13 7.24
C VAL A 71 -19.57 7.25 8.49
N ILE A 72 -18.52 7.42 9.30
CA ILE A 72 -18.30 6.65 10.52
C ILE A 72 -19.39 6.91 11.57
N LYS A 73 -19.81 8.19 11.76
CA LYS A 73 -20.87 8.55 12.71
C LYS A 73 -22.25 7.96 12.34
N TYR A 74 -22.47 7.69 11.05
CA TYR A 74 -23.65 6.94 10.61
C TYR A 74 -23.51 5.43 10.79
N GLY A 75 -22.42 4.96 11.45
CA GLY A 75 -22.17 3.54 11.69
C GLY A 75 -21.87 2.76 10.40
N LYS A 76 -21.29 3.42 9.39
CA LYS A 76 -20.97 2.78 8.12
C LYS A 76 -19.49 2.40 8.07
N ASN A 77 -19.20 1.28 7.40
CA ASN A 77 -17.82 0.89 7.10
C ASN A 77 -17.24 1.78 5.99
N LEU A 78 -15.95 1.98 6.01
CA LEU A 78 -15.31 2.97 5.18
C LEU A 78 -14.03 2.43 4.53
N TYR A 79 -13.99 2.43 3.21
CA TYR A 79 -12.76 2.26 2.44
C TYR A 79 -12.35 3.60 1.85
N ILE A 80 -11.05 3.94 1.97
CA ILE A 80 -10.48 5.19 1.47
C ILE A 80 -9.28 4.85 0.60
N GLU A 81 -9.31 5.14 -0.70
CA GLU A 81 -8.14 4.89 -1.56
C GLU A 81 -6.93 5.72 -1.13
N THR A 82 -7.14 6.99 -0.78
CA THR A 82 -6.08 7.88 -0.29
C THR A 82 -6.65 8.94 0.64
N PRO A 83 -6.29 8.96 1.93
CA PRO A 83 -6.80 9.95 2.89
C PRO A 83 -6.00 11.27 2.87
N GLY A 84 -5.58 11.71 1.69
CA GLY A 84 -4.61 12.80 1.50
C GLY A 84 -5.05 14.19 1.98
N LEU A 85 -6.34 14.39 2.29
CA LEU A 85 -6.85 15.64 2.88
C LEU A 85 -6.91 15.62 4.41
N CYS A 86 -6.56 14.51 5.04
CA CYS A 86 -6.56 14.38 6.49
C CYS A 86 -5.15 14.54 7.05
N THR A 87 -5.04 15.35 8.11
CA THR A 87 -3.83 15.40 8.92
C THR A 87 -3.69 14.14 9.78
N ASN A 88 -2.48 13.83 10.23
CA ASN A 88 -2.24 12.71 11.16
C ASN A 88 -3.10 12.77 12.43
N ARG A 89 -3.42 13.98 12.92
CA ARG A 89 -4.32 14.18 14.06
C ARG A 89 -5.76 13.80 13.73
N GLU A 90 -6.24 14.19 12.56
CA GLU A 90 -7.58 13.88 12.10
C GLU A 90 -7.73 12.38 11.82
N LEU A 91 -6.71 11.72 11.27
CA LEU A 91 -6.71 10.28 11.09
C LEU A 91 -6.80 9.52 12.43
N ARG A 92 -6.08 9.96 13.48
CA ARG A 92 -6.24 9.39 14.84
C ARG A 92 -7.64 9.59 15.38
N ASN A 93 -8.25 10.75 15.13
CA ASN A 93 -9.65 10.98 15.53
C ASN A 93 -10.61 10.08 14.76
N LEU A 94 -10.37 9.83 13.46
CA LEU A 94 -11.16 8.86 12.69
C LEU A 94 -11.01 7.44 13.24
N GLU A 95 -9.80 7.05 13.62
CA GLU A 95 -9.55 5.74 14.24
C GLU A 95 -10.33 5.56 15.55
N MET A 96 -10.34 6.59 16.41
CA MET A 96 -11.14 6.58 17.65
C MET A 96 -12.65 6.49 17.35
N LEU A 97 -13.15 7.28 16.40
CA LEU A 97 -14.55 7.23 15.98
C LEU A 97 -14.93 5.85 15.40
N ALA A 98 -14.06 5.25 14.60
CA ALA A 98 -14.26 3.92 14.05
C ALA A 98 -14.36 2.85 15.15
N TYR A 99 -13.45 2.91 16.12
CA TYR A 99 -13.50 2.03 17.29
C TYR A 99 -14.79 2.19 18.11
N GLU A 100 -15.22 3.43 18.38
CA GLU A 100 -16.45 3.70 19.13
C GLU A 100 -17.72 3.26 18.40
N SER A 101 -17.75 3.38 17.07
CA SER A 101 -18.91 3.00 16.25
C SER A 101 -18.92 1.52 15.84
N GLY A 102 -17.82 0.79 16.03
CA GLY A 102 -17.66 -0.56 15.50
C GLY A 102 -17.53 -0.60 13.98
N SER A 103 -17.13 0.52 13.35
CA SER A 103 -16.96 0.59 11.90
C SER A 103 -15.58 0.11 11.48
N VAL A 104 -15.52 -0.75 10.46
CA VAL A 104 -14.26 -1.14 9.83
C VAL A 104 -13.80 0.00 8.91
N VAL A 105 -12.55 0.45 9.08
CA VAL A 105 -11.93 1.46 8.21
C VAL A 105 -10.67 0.89 7.58
N GLN A 106 -10.66 0.79 6.24
CA GLN A 106 -9.51 0.35 5.46
C GLN A 106 -8.99 1.47 4.58
N ILE A 107 -7.68 1.64 4.55
CA ILE A 107 -6.99 2.59 3.66
C ILE A 107 -6.34 1.82 2.52
N GLY A 108 -6.48 2.32 1.30
CA GLY A 108 -5.95 1.72 0.10
C GLY A 108 -4.43 1.59 0.13
N GLN A 109 -3.97 0.36 0.08
CA GLN A 109 -2.55 -0.04 0.01
C GLN A 109 -2.43 -1.22 -0.97
N LYS A 110 -2.88 -1.00 -2.20
CA LYS A 110 -3.02 -2.03 -3.24
C LYS A 110 -1.78 -2.92 -3.41
N GLN A 111 -0.60 -2.38 -3.13
CA GLN A 111 0.65 -3.14 -3.26
C GLN A 111 0.78 -4.26 -2.23
N ARG A 112 0.06 -4.23 -1.13
CA ARG A 112 -0.04 -5.33 -0.15
C ARG A 112 -0.81 -6.53 -0.70
N TYR A 113 -1.54 -6.37 -1.82
CA TYR A 113 -2.44 -7.36 -2.41
C TYR A 113 -1.89 -8.05 -3.66
N TYR A 114 -0.59 -7.92 -3.95
CA TYR A 114 0.04 -8.76 -4.96
C TYR A 114 -0.13 -10.25 -4.61
N SER A 115 -0.50 -11.07 -5.60
CA SER A 115 -0.80 -12.49 -5.38
C SER A 115 0.36 -13.31 -4.81
N PHE A 116 1.59 -12.88 -5.04
CA PHE A 116 2.76 -13.55 -4.48
C PHE A 116 2.95 -13.35 -2.97
N TYR A 117 2.27 -12.37 -2.33
CA TYR A 117 2.28 -12.24 -0.87
C TYR A 117 1.50 -13.35 -0.18
N ASP A 118 0.46 -13.91 -0.82
CA ASP A 118 -0.25 -15.10 -0.34
C ASP A 118 0.69 -16.32 -0.25
N ASP A 119 1.64 -16.40 -1.19
CA ASP A 119 2.66 -17.45 -1.17
C ASP A 119 3.77 -17.14 -0.17
N LEU A 120 4.16 -15.89 -0.05
CA LEU A 120 5.17 -15.45 0.91
C LEU A 120 4.70 -15.65 2.36
N ALA A 121 3.40 -15.47 2.64
CA ALA A 121 2.79 -15.72 3.95
C ALA A 121 2.88 -17.19 4.42
N LYS A 122 3.14 -18.14 3.51
CA LYS A 122 3.36 -19.56 3.86
C LYS A 122 4.73 -19.80 4.53
N TYR A 123 5.62 -18.82 4.46
CA TYR A 123 6.91 -18.84 5.10
C TYR A 123 6.84 -17.96 6.34
N ASP A 124 7.28 -18.47 7.47
CA ASP A 124 7.40 -17.69 8.71
C ASP A 124 8.55 -16.70 8.57
N LEU A 125 8.22 -15.49 8.09
CA LEU A 125 9.21 -14.48 7.78
C LEU A 125 9.68 -13.77 9.05
N THR A 126 10.96 -13.94 9.35
CA THR A 126 11.69 -13.21 10.40
C THR A 126 12.92 -12.54 9.77
N PRO A 127 12.71 -11.50 8.93
CA PRO A 127 13.78 -10.93 8.13
C PRO A 127 14.90 -10.36 8.98
N ARG A 128 16.16 -10.57 8.53
CA ARG A 128 17.34 -9.92 9.09
C ARG A 128 17.80 -8.75 8.25
N ILE A 129 17.73 -8.93 6.93
CA ILE A 129 18.07 -7.87 5.98
C ILE A 129 16.99 -7.84 4.91
N MET A 130 16.58 -6.63 4.56
CA MET A 130 15.70 -6.36 3.42
C MET A 130 16.36 -5.34 2.51
N GLU A 131 16.19 -5.51 1.22
CA GLU A 131 16.64 -4.58 0.19
C GLU A 131 15.48 -4.28 -0.74
N SER A 132 15.23 -3.01 -1.05
CA SER A 132 14.30 -2.60 -2.12
C SER A 132 14.97 -1.60 -3.05
N SER A 133 14.69 -1.75 -4.33
CA SER A 133 15.17 -0.85 -5.38
C SER A 133 14.03 -0.52 -6.34
N ARG A 134 13.72 0.76 -6.45
CA ARG A 134 12.70 1.27 -7.38
C ARG A 134 13.27 2.38 -8.24
N PHE A 135 13.60 2.04 -9.46
CA PHE A 135 14.19 2.94 -10.42
C PHE A 135 13.30 3.08 -11.64
N VAL A 136 12.97 4.29 -12.02
CA VAL A 136 12.20 4.56 -13.23
C VAL A 136 13.02 5.33 -14.24
N LYS A 137 12.68 5.18 -15.52
CA LYS A 137 13.33 5.92 -16.59
C LYS A 137 13.05 7.40 -16.43
N PHE A 138 14.07 8.20 -16.70
CA PHE A 138 13.95 9.65 -16.69
C PHE A 138 12.79 10.12 -17.60
N ASN A 139 11.88 10.88 -17.02
CA ASN A 139 10.76 11.49 -17.75
C ASN A 139 10.53 12.92 -17.25
N LYS A 140 10.71 13.90 -18.12
CA LYS A 140 10.50 15.31 -17.79
C LYS A 140 9.11 15.65 -17.25
N LYS A 141 8.10 14.85 -17.56
CA LYS A 141 6.71 15.05 -17.10
C LYS A 141 6.46 14.53 -15.68
N SER A 142 7.30 13.64 -15.16
CA SER A 142 7.13 13.00 -13.84
C SER A 142 7.75 13.79 -12.68
N THR A 143 8.05 15.08 -12.88
CA THR A 143 8.82 15.91 -11.94
C THR A 143 7.99 16.57 -10.84
N GLN A 144 6.66 16.39 -10.83
CA GLN A 144 5.77 17.10 -9.90
C GLN A 144 5.73 16.51 -8.48
N LEU A 145 5.92 15.20 -8.34
CA LEU A 145 5.95 14.54 -7.05
C LEU A 145 7.40 14.27 -6.60
N SER A 146 7.65 14.28 -5.30
CA SER A 146 8.96 13.90 -4.77
C SER A 146 9.25 12.42 -5.08
N VAL A 147 10.54 12.05 -5.13
CA VAL A 147 10.95 10.63 -5.26
C VAL A 147 10.39 9.78 -4.14
N ILE A 148 10.24 10.36 -2.95
CA ILE A 148 9.71 9.68 -1.77
C ILE A 148 8.24 9.36 -1.98
N ASP A 149 7.42 10.36 -2.31
CA ASP A 149 5.98 10.19 -2.42
C ASP A 149 5.56 9.37 -3.64
N ASP A 150 6.29 9.49 -4.75
CA ASP A 150 5.98 8.80 -6.00
C ASP A 150 6.50 7.35 -6.03
N LEU A 151 7.71 7.13 -5.52
CA LEU A 151 8.38 5.84 -5.65
C LEU A 151 8.56 5.13 -4.31
N MET A 152 9.22 5.77 -3.34
CA MET A 152 9.67 5.10 -2.12
C MET A 152 8.55 4.78 -1.13
N LEU A 153 7.46 5.56 -1.12
CA LEU A 153 6.34 5.39 -0.19
C LEU A 153 5.81 3.94 -0.16
N HIS A 154 5.63 3.36 -1.32
CA HIS A 154 5.13 1.99 -1.45
C HIS A 154 6.14 0.94 -0.97
N ASP A 155 7.42 1.17 -1.20
CA ASP A 155 8.48 0.27 -0.74
C ASP A 155 8.64 0.35 0.77
N ILE A 156 8.44 1.54 1.37
CA ILE A 156 8.38 1.71 2.83
C ILE A 156 7.20 0.93 3.39
N ASP A 157 6.01 1.04 2.79
CA ASP A 157 4.80 0.34 3.25
C ASP A 157 4.99 -1.18 3.28
N VAL A 158 5.47 -1.75 2.19
CA VAL A 158 5.76 -3.19 2.10
C VAL A 158 6.86 -3.60 3.08
N THR A 159 7.88 -2.76 3.26
CA THR A 159 8.95 -3.02 4.23
C THR A 159 8.42 -3.07 5.66
N LEU A 160 7.55 -2.13 6.04
CA LEU A 160 6.91 -2.12 7.35
C LEU A 160 6.03 -3.35 7.56
N MET A 161 5.26 -3.75 6.54
CA MET A 161 4.41 -4.93 6.56
C MET A 161 5.24 -6.21 6.78
N ILE A 162 6.34 -6.41 6.02
CA ILE A 162 7.16 -7.63 6.10
C ILE A 162 8.02 -7.64 7.37
N ALA A 163 8.58 -6.51 7.79
CA ALA A 163 9.38 -6.42 9.02
C ALA A 163 8.54 -6.65 10.27
N ASN A 164 7.26 -6.30 10.23
CA ASN A 164 6.27 -6.44 11.30
C ASN A 164 6.84 -6.06 12.69
N ALA A 165 7.49 -4.90 12.76
CA ALA A 165 8.14 -4.42 13.97
C ALA A 165 8.21 -2.88 14.01
N GLU A 166 8.37 -2.33 15.21
CA GLU A 166 8.58 -0.90 15.39
C GLU A 166 9.92 -0.44 14.83
N VAL A 167 9.90 0.74 14.19
CA VAL A 167 11.11 1.39 13.66
C VAL A 167 11.94 1.96 14.79
N LYS A 168 13.20 1.56 14.86
CA LYS A 168 14.20 2.00 15.84
C LYS A 168 14.92 3.27 15.38
N SER A 169 15.41 3.28 14.14
CA SER A 169 16.16 4.40 13.58
C SER A 169 16.04 4.46 12.05
N ILE A 170 16.20 5.66 11.51
CA ILE A 170 16.14 5.94 10.07
C ILE A 170 17.35 6.79 9.72
N TYR A 171 18.02 6.45 8.61
CA TYR A 171 19.14 7.21 8.04
C TYR A 171 18.89 7.38 6.54
N SER A 172 18.74 8.63 6.11
CA SER A 172 18.40 8.94 4.72
C SER A 172 19.43 9.91 4.12
N THR A 173 19.74 9.65 2.86
CA THR A 173 20.53 10.56 2.03
C THR A 173 19.91 10.68 0.65
N ALA A 174 20.10 11.83 0.03
CA ALA A 174 19.53 12.11 -1.29
C ALA A 174 20.45 12.99 -2.11
N VAL A 175 20.26 12.97 -3.42
CA VAL A 175 20.97 13.85 -4.36
C VAL A 175 20.04 14.28 -5.49
N GLY A 176 20.06 15.57 -5.83
CA GLY A 176 19.51 16.12 -7.05
C GLY A 176 20.62 16.16 -8.12
N VAL A 177 20.40 15.48 -9.23
CA VAL A 177 21.35 15.43 -10.35
C VAL A 177 20.91 16.38 -11.47
N TYR A 178 19.63 16.40 -11.77
CA TYR A 178 19.04 17.25 -12.82
C TYR A 178 18.17 18.37 -12.27
N TYR A 179 17.64 18.23 -11.05
CA TYR A 179 16.75 19.18 -10.41
C TYR A 179 17.28 19.60 -9.03
N LYS A 180 16.72 20.69 -8.49
CA LYS A 180 17.00 21.10 -7.10
C LYS A 180 16.44 20.11 -6.09
N ASP A 181 15.29 19.48 -6.42
CA ASP A 181 14.73 18.44 -5.59
C ASP A 181 15.46 17.11 -5.83
N PRO A 182 15.46 16.20 -4.85
CA PRO A 182 16.11 14.92 -4.98
C PRO A 182 15.61 14.09 -6.15
N ASP A 183 16.53 13.62 -7.00
CA ASP A 183 16.26 12.64 -8.06
C ASP A 183 16.54 11.21 -7.61
N VAL A 184 17.41 11.07 -6.59
CA VAL A 184 17.81 9.78 -6.01
C VAL A 184 17.75 9.90 -4.50
N VAL A 185 17.13 8.90 -3.86
CA VAL A 185 17.05 8.77 -2.40
C VAL A 185 17.49 7.38 -1.99
N ASN A 186 18.31 7.30 -0.95
CA ASN A 186 18.65 6.06 -0.27
C ASN A 186 18.29 6.18 1.21
N THR A 187 17.62 5.17 1.74
CA THR A 187 17.17 5.15 3.13
C THR A 187 17.48 3.81 3.76
N ARG A 188 18.08 3.84 4.95
CA ARG A 188 18.28 2.69 5.83
C ARG A 188 17.32 2.80 7.01
N ILE A 189 16.52 1.77 7.25
CA ILE A 189 15.59 1.65 8.37
C ILE A 189 16.05 0.50 9.25
N GLU A 190 16.20 0.74 10.54
CA GLU A 190 16.50 -0.30 11.53
C GLU A 190 15.27 -0.52 12.43
N PHE A 191 14.97 -1.76 12.72
CA PHE A 191 13.81 -2.18 13.50
C PHE A 191 14.23 -2.73 14.87
N TYR A 192 13.35 -2.66 15.86
CA TYR A 192 13.64 -3.19 17.20
C TYR A 192 13.79 -4.71 17.24
N ASN A 193 13.24 -5.45 16.27
CA ASN A 193 13.46 -6.90 16.14
C ASN A 193 14.84 -7.25 15.53
N GLY A 194 15.67 -6.25 15.24
CA GLY A 194 17.00 -6.41 14.66
C GLY A 194 17.02 -6.52 13.13
N CYS A 195 15.87 -6.44 12.47
CA CYS A 195 15.81 -6.33 11.01
C CYS A 195 16.38 -4.99 10.56
N VAL A 196 17.02 -4.98 9.40
CA VAL A 196 17.52 -3.78 8.71
C VAL A 196 17.04 -3.78 7.29
N ALA A 197 16.41 -2.69 6.85
CA ALA A 197 15.99 -2.48 5.47
C ALA A 197 16.80 -1.36 4.80
N ASN A 198 17.25 -1.60 3.57
CA ASN A 198 17.89 -0.61 2.71
C ASN A 198 17.01 -0.38 1.48
N LEU A 199 16.55 0.85 1.32
CA LEU A 199 15.65 1.26 0.25
C LEU A 199 16.35 2.25 -0.66
N SER A 200 16.23 2.07 -1.98
CA SER A 200 16.80 2.96 -2.98
C SER A 200 15.74 3.32 -4.02
N ALA A 201 15.50 4.59 -4.24
CA ALA A 201 14.57 5.07 -5.27
C ALA A 201 15.27 6.10 -6.17
N SER A 202 14.98 6.02 -7.49
CA SER A 202 15.58 6.93 -8.48
C SER A 202 14.61 7.23 -9.63
N LYS A 203 14.53 8.52 -10.01
CA LYS A 203 13.79 9.01 -11.19
C LYS A 203 14.66 9.19 -12.44
N ILE A 204 15.93 8.81 -12.36
CA ILE A 204 16.92 9.09 -13.41
C ILE A 204 17.65 7.84 -13.92
N SER A 205 17.02 6.70 -13.88
CA SER A 205 17.58 5.44 -14.33
C SER A 205 17.48 5.28 -15.86
N ASN A 206 18.39 4.48 -16.43
CA ASN A 206 18.34 4.09 -17.84
C ASN A 206 17.31 2.98 -18.13
N LYS A 207 16.90 2.24 -17.11
CA LYS A 207 15.91 1.16 -17.20
C LYS A 207 15.02 1.13 -15.97
N GLU A 208 13.84 0.57 -16.15
CA GLU A 208 12.93 0.33 -15.06
C GLU A 208 13.40 -0.86 -14.22
N VAL A 209 13.39 -0.67 -12.89
CA VAL A 209 13.68 -1.70 -11.89
C VAL A 209 12.72 -1.50 -10.74
N HIS A 210 12.03 -2.55 -10.33
CA HIS A 210 11.26 -2.55 -9.09
C HIS A 210 11.40 -3.95 -8.48
N GLN A 211 12.26 -4.08 -7.49
CA GLN A 211 12.64 -5.34 -6.88
C GLN A 211 12.77 -5.21 -5.37
N ALA A 212 12.38 -6.26 -4.65
CA ALA A 212 12.66 -6.41 -3.24
C ALA A 212 13.34 -7.76 -2.97
N LYS A 213 14.19 -7.80 -1.93
CA LYS A 213 14.86 -9.00 -1.45
C LYS A 213 14.73 -9.08 0.05
N VAL A 214 14.46 -10.29 0.55
CA VAL A 214 14.33 -10.59 1.98
C VAL A 214 15.30 -11.70 2.32
N PHE A 215 16.13 -11.45 3.30
CA PHE A 215 17.12 -12.40 3.79
C PHE A 215 16.82 -12.73 5.26
N GLN A 216 16.70 -14.00 5.54
CA GLN A 216 16.57 -14.52 6.90
C GLN A 216 17.35 -15.86 7.02
N ASN A 217 17.40 -16.41 8.23
CA ASN A 217 18.05 -17.71 8.41
C ASN A 217 17.38 -18.76 7.52
N ASN A 218 18.18 -19.47 6.74
CA ASN A 218 17.76 -20.57 5.86
C ASN A 218 16.79 -20.18 4.71
N THR A 219 16.41 -18.89 4.56
CA THR A 219 15.48 -18.48 3.50
C THR A 219 15.92 -17.17 2.85
N TYR A 220 15.92 -17.18 1.53
CA TYR A 220 16.08 -16.00 0.69
C TYR A 220 14.88 -15.85 -0.22
N CYS A 221 14.26 -14.67 -0.22
CA CYS A 221 13.18 -14.33 -1.12
C CYS A 221 13.60 -13.17 -2.03
N SER A 222 13.27 -13.26 -3.31
CA SER A 222 13.43 -12.18 -4.28
C SER A 222 12.12 -11.94 -5.01
N ILE A 223 11.68 -10.70 -5.02
CA ILE A 223 10.46 -10.24 -5.66
C ILE A 223 10.86 -9.29 -6.80
N ASP A 224 10.42 -9.58 -8.01
CA ASP A 224 10.49 -8.70 -9.16
C ASP A 224 9.07 -8.23 -9.48
N TYR A 225 8.75 -6.99 -9.14
CA TYR A 225 7.42 -6.41 -9.34
C TYR A 225 7.13 -6.08 -10.81
N VAL A 226 8.17 -5.78 -11.61
CA VAL A 226 8.02 -5.48 -13.04
C VAL A 226 7.59 -6.74 -13.79
N ASN A 227 8.23 -7.87 -13.49
CA ASN A 227 7.94 -9.16 -14.12
C ASN A 227 6.94 -10.00 -13.29
N GLN A 228 6.45 -9.48 -12.17
CA GLN A 228 5.54 -10.16 -11.24
C GLN A 228 6.04 -11.56 -10.84
N LEU A 229 7.32 -11.64 -10.49
CA LEU A 229 7.99 -12.90 -10.20
C LEU A 229 8.45 -12.95 -8.73
N LEU A 230 7.99 -13.97 -8.00
CA LEU A 230 8.53 -14.35 -6.69
C LEU A 230 9.46 -15.55 -6.86
N LYS A 231 10.66 -15.45 -6.29
CA LYS A 231 11.60 -16.54 -6.13
C LYS A 231 11.88 -16.75 -4.65
N VAL A 232 11.67 -17.97 -4.15
CA VAL A 232 12.01 -18.35 -2.76
C VAL A 232 13.03 -19.47 -2.80
N GLN A 233 14.10 -19.31 -2.05
CA GLN A 233 15.14 -20.33 -1.87
C GLN A 233 15.23 -20.68 -0.39
N ASN A 234 15.00 -21.94 -0.06
CA ASN A 234 15.09 -22.46 1.28
C ASN A 234 16.24 -23.48 1.37
N ASN A 235 17.02 -23.38 2.44
CA ASN A 235 17.92 -24.45 2.81
C ASN A 235 17.10 -25.53 3.53
N THR A 236 16.99 -26.72 2.92
CA THR A 236 16.20 -27.84 3.45
C THR A 236 16.95 -28.66 4.49
N GLY A 237 18.22 -28.33 4.78
CA GLY A 237 18.97 -28.96 5.85
C GLY A 237 19.36 -30.43 5.63
N ASP A 238 19.29 -30.96 4.40
CA ASP A 238 19.75 -32.28 4.08
C ASP A 238 21.29 -32.33 4.20
N GLU A 239 21.79 -32.63 5.42
CA GLU A 239 23.21 -32.77 5.73
C GLU A 239 23.89 -33.97 5.03
N GLU A 240 23.17 -34.81 4.31
CA GLU A 240 23.67 -35.96 3.57
C GLU A 240 24.04 -35.67 2.10
N GLY A 241 24.24 -34.41 1.76
CA GLY A 241 24.67 -34.00 0.41
C GLY A 241 26.09 -34.41 0.08
N THR A 242 26.24 -35.54 -0.54
CA THR A 242 27.45 -35.90 -1.31
C THR A 242 27.57 -34.94 -2.49
N GLY A 243 28.23 -33.78 -2.31
CA GLY A 243 28.81 -32.95 -3.36
C GLY A 243 27.79 -32.17 -4.22
N GLU A 244 27.99 -30.89 -4.27
CA GLU A 244 27.63 -29.89 -5.30
C GLU A 244 26.29 -29.17 -5.24
N GLU A 245 25.23 -29.62 -4.64
CA GLU A 245 24.03 -28.82 -4.39
C GLU A 245 23.68 -28.80 -2.92
N TRP A 246 23.98 -27.68 -2.25
CA TRP A 246 23.37 -27.36 -0.95
C TRP A 246 21.86 -27.56 -1.13
N GLY A 247 21.19 -28.29 -0.23
CA GLY A 247 19.76 -28.60 -0.32
C GLY A 247 18.86 -27.38 -0.42
N VAL A 248 19.00 -26.62 -1.51
CA VAL A 248 18.29 -25.38 -1.78
C VAL A 248 17.09 -25.70 -2.66
N LYS A 249 15.92 -25.75 -2.03
CA LYS A 249 14.66 -25.79 -2.76
C LYS A 249 14.33 -24.40 -3.30
N THR A 250 14.26 -24.26 -4.62
CA THR A 250 13.86 -23.01 -5.27
C THR A 250 12.42 -23.13 -5.77
N THR A 251 11.58 -22.20 -5.33
CA THR A 251 10.19 -22.06 -5.82
C THR A 251 10.08 -20.78 -6.63
N TYR A 252 9.55 -20.90 -7.84
CA TYR A 252 9.23 -19.75 -8.69
C TYR A 252 7.71 -19.61 -8.79
N ARG A 253 7.23 -18.39 -8.64
CA ARG A 253 5.83 -18.05 -8.91
C ARG A 253 5.77 -16.81 -9.80
N GLN A 254 5.08 -16.93 -10.90
CA GLN A 254 4.74 -15.80 -11.76
C GLN A 254 3.24 -15.56 -11.64
N ALA A 255 2.84 -14.33 -11.35
CA ALA A 255 1.43 -13.97 -11.40
C ALA A 255 0.93 -14.12 -12.82
N LYS A 256 -0.22 -14.78 -13.00
CA LYS A 256 -0.78 -15.07 -14.33
C LYS A 256 -1.63 -13.94 -14.90
N ASP A 257 -1.82 -12.85 -14.13
CA ASP A 257 -2.82 -11.87 -14.46
C ASP A 257 -2.29 -10.81 -15.43
N SER A 258 -2.85 -10.79 -16.62
CA SER A 258 -2.69 -9.71 -17.60
C SER A 258 -3.22 -8.36 -17.08
N ASP A 259 -4.06 -8.37 -16.04
CA ASP A 259 -4.71 -7.22 -15.42
C ASP A 259 -4.28 -7.01 -13.95
N GLY A 260 -3.00 -7.13 -13.66
CA GLY A 260 -2.45 -7.12 -12.29
C GLY A 260 -2.94 -5.98 -11.38
N TYR A 261 -3.27 -4.81 -11.93
CA TYR A 261 -3.84 -3.68 -11.19
C TYR A 261 -5.28 -3.94 -10.72
N ILE A 262 -6.13 -4.45 -11.61
CA ILE A 262 -7.55 -4.74 -11.31
C ILE A 262 -7.63 -5.85 -10.28
N SER A 263 -6.86 -6.92 -10.45
CA SER A 263 -6.79 -8.04 -9.51
C SER A 263 -6.36 -7.60 -8.11
N MET A 264 -5.42 -6.64 -7.97
CA MET A 264 -5.03 -6.10 -6.68
C MET A 264 -6.17 -5.33 -6.00
N ILE A 265 -6.90 -4.49 -6.76
CA ILE A 265 -8.05 -3.74 -6.20
C ILE A 265 -9.17 -4.69 -5.79
N GLU A 266 -9.48 -5.68 -6.61
CA GLU A 266 -10.47 -6.71 -6.26
C GLU A 266 -10.12 -7.44 -4.97
N LYS A 267 -8.86 -7.86 -4.81
CA LYS A 267 -8.37 -8.48 -3.58
C LYS A 267 -8.47 -7.53 -2.39
N GLU A 268 -8.13 -6.27 -2.59
CA GLU A 268 -8.19 -5.25 -1.56
C GLU A 268 -9.63 -5.01 -1.08
N ILE A 269 -10.59 -4.87 -1.99
CA ILE A 269 -12.01 -4.70 -1.65
C ILE A 269 -12.59 -5.99 -1.06
N ASN A 270 -12.21 -7.16 -1.57
CA ASN A 270 -12.62 -8.44 -0.98
C ASN A 270 -12.05 -8.61 0.44
N SER A 271 -10.83 -8.14 0.71
CA SER A 271 -10.24 -8.10 2.05
C SER A 271 -11.06 -7.19 2.98
N PHE A 272 -11.43 -6.00 2.51
CA PHE A 272 -12.31 -5.09 3.26
C PHE A 272 -13.65 -5.75 3.62
N TYR A 273 -14.29 -6.39 2.64
CA TYR A 273 -15.52 -7.15 2.86
C TYR A 273 -15.34 -8.28 3.88
N HIS A 274 -14.24 -9.04 3.75
CA HIS A 274 -13.90 -10.11 4.68
C HIS A 274 -13.74 -9.60 6.12
N CYS A 275 -13.06 -8.45 6.29
CA CYS A 275 -12.87 -7.83 7.60
C CYS A 275 -14.22 -7.47 8.24
N ILE A 276 -15.15 -6.91 7.47
CA ILE A 276 -16.50 -6.58 7.95
C ILE A 276 -17.28 -7.83 8.36
N GLN A 277 -17.22 -8.90 7.54
CA GLN A 277 -18.00 -10.12 7.81
C GLN A 277 -17.49 -10.93 9.02
N ASN A 278 -16.20 -10.86 9.30
CA ASN A 278 -15.57 -11.66 10.35
C ASN A 278 -15.16 -10.85 11.58
N ASP A 279 -15.47 -9.55 11.61
CA ASP A 279 -15.11 -8.62 12.69
C ASP A 279 -13.60 -8.67 13.00
N VAL A 280 -12.78 -8.55 11.94
CA VAL A 280 -11.33 -8.55 12.07
C VAL A 280 -10.74 -7.25 11.49
N GLU A 281 -9.60 -6.84 12.04
CA GLU A 281 -8.89 -5.64 11.62
C GLU A 281 -8.32 -5.77 10.21
N PRO A 282 -8.43 -4.71 9.36
CA PRO A 282 -7.79 -4.70 8.05
C PRO A 282 -6.25 -4.70 8.16
N ILE A 283 -5.58 -5.37 7.23
CA ILE A 283 -4.11 -5.33 7.12
C ILE A 283 -3.57 -3.95 6.73
N SER A 284 -4.44 -3.06 6.25
CA SER A 284 -4.16 -1.68 5.84
C SER A 284 -5.15 -0.70 6.48
N GLY A 285 -5.25 -0.71 7.81
CA GLY A 285 -6.05 0.23 8.58
C GLY A 285 -5.37 1.59 8.79
N ILE A 286 -6.01 2.45 9.57
CA ILE A 286 -5.51 3.79 9.89
C ILE A 286 -4.17 3.72 10.64
N SER A 287 -4.01 2.81 11.60
CA SER A 287 -2.76 2.62 12.35
C SER A 287 -1.56 2.36 11.44
N GLN A 288 -1.70 1.45 10.46
CA GLN A 288 -0.65 1.11 9.52
C GLN A 288 -0.31 2.30 8.62
N TYR A 289 -1.31 3.04 8.18
CA TYR A 289 -1.10 4.25 7.39
C TYR A 289 -0.40 5.35 8.20
N LEU A 290 -0.77 5.56 9.47
CA LEU A 290 -0.08 6.51 10.35
C LEU A 290 1.37 6.13 10.59
N GLN A 291 1.68 4.84 10.72
CA GLN A 291 3.06 4.36 10.82
C GLN A 291 3.84 4.68 9.55
N LEU A 292 3.27 4.41 8.36
CA LEU A 292 3.85 4.76 7.07
C LEU A 292 4.13 6.26 6.97
N GLN A 293 3.16 7.11 7.29
CA GLN A 293 3.33 8.56 7.27
C GLN A 293 4.43 9.01 8.23
N SER A 294 4.46 8.49 9.45
CA SER A 294 5.50 8.83 10.44
C SER A 294 6.92 8.52 9.94
N VAL A 295 7.10 7.39 9.26
CA VAL A 295 8.39 7.01 8.65
C VAL A 295 8.73 7.95 7.49
N THR A 296 7.77 8.20 6.62
CA THR A 296 7.93 9.06 5.45
C THR A 296 8.29 10.50 5.85
N ASP A 297 7.59 11.06 6.85
CA ASP A 297 7.86 12.40 7.37
C ASP A 297 9.26 12.50 7.97
N LYS A 298 9.71 11.52 8.74
CA LYS A 298 11.07 11.47 9.29
C LYS A 298 12.15 11.43 8.20
N ILE A 299 11.90 10.70 7.10
CA ILE A 299 12.80 10.69 5.94
C ILE A 299 12.87 12.09 5.32
N LYS A 300 11.73 12.72 5.07
CA LYS A 300 11.66 14.07 4.50
C LYS A 300 12.37 15.10 5.38
N GLU A 301 12.12 15.09 6.68
CA GLU A 301 12.80 15.98 7.64
C GLU A 301 14.34 15.82 7.64
N GLN A 302 14.85 14.59 7.56
CA GLN A 302 16.29 14.35 7.49
C GLN A 302 16.89 14.90 6.18
N LEU A 303 16.19 14.72 5.06
CA LEU A 303 16.65 15.20 3.77
C LEU A 303 16.63 16.74 3.71
N GLU A 304 15.62 17.40 4.21
CA GLU A 304 15.56 18.87 4.29
C GLU A 304 16.74 19.45 5.09
N ARG A 305 17.06 18.86 6.24
CA ARG A 305 18.22 19.29 7.04
C ARG A 305 19.55 19.15 6.29
N ASN A 306 19.71 18.04 5.56
CA ASN A 306 20.95 17.76 4.82
C ASN A 306 21.11 18.64 3.56
N PHE A 307 20.01 19.04 2.92
CA PHE A 307 20.03 19.92 1.75
C PHE A 307 20.31 21.39 2.13
N THR A 308 19.81 21.87 3.28
CA THR A 308 20.06 23.24 3.75
C THR A 308 21.48 23.47 4.25
N THR A 309 22.23 22.43 4.59
CA THR A 309 23.62 22.53 5.08
C THR A 309 24.68 22.51 3.95
N ASN A 310 24.28 22.21 2.72
CA ASN A 310 25.19 22.08 1.57
C ASN A 310 25.05 23.20 0.50
N VAL A 311 24.36 24.29 0.85
CA VAL A 311 24.25 25.51 -0.01
C VAL A 311 25.11 26.65 0.51
#